data_723b7692a84faac0a3e3906a88f7ca47
#
_entry.id   723b7692a84faac0a3e3906a88f7ca47
#
_cell.length_a   1.000
_cell.length_b   1.000
_cell.length_c   1.000
_cell.angle_alpha   90.00
_cell.angle_beta   90.00
_cell.angle_gamma   90.00
#
_symmetry.space_group_name_H-M   'P 1'
#
loop_
_entity.id
_entity.type
_entity.pdbx_description
1 polymer ?
#
loop_
_entity_poly.entity_id
_entity_poly.type
_entity_poly.pdbx_seq_one_letter_code
_entity_poly.pdbx_strand_id
1 'polypeptide(L)'
;MKKDTHEFIQTYEGLGAFGLDRATDEETVMFYLQKFSEDNFMKALIPRLSDRELEEIYLFVNQHIKHHLSEDEYHALFLKDR
;
A
#
# COMPACT_ATOMS: atom_id res chain seq x y z
N MET A 1 18.58 1.45 -8.62
CA MET A 1 17.27 1.37 -7.96
C MET A 1 16.15 1.63 -8.96
N LYS A 2 15.17 0.78 -8.95
CA LYS A 2 14.01 0.93 -9.83
C LYS A 2 13.05 1.96 -9.27
N LYS A 3 12.36 2.65 -10.17
CA LYS A 3 11.40 3.68 -9.79
C LYS A 3 10.09 3.06 -9.30
N ASP A 4 9.48 3.67 -8.30
CA ASP A 4 8.14 3.28 -7.85
C ASP A 4 7.11 3.65 -8.91
N THR A 5 6.01 2.90 -8.94
CA THR A 5 4.93 3.15 -9.87
C THR A 5 3.60 3.29 -9.14
N HIS A 6 2.71 4.14 -9.67
CA HIS A 6 1.36 4.31 -9.15
C HIS A 6 0.38 4.37 -10.32
N GLU A 7 0.56 3.45 -11.29
CA GLU A 7 -0.21 3.49 -12.52
C GLU A 7 -1.66 3.02 -12.33
N PHE A 8 -1.89 2.08 -11.42
CA PHE A 8 -3.22 1.54 -11.19
C PHE A 8 -4.24 2.63 -10.89
N ILE A 9 -3.89 3.58 -10.02
CA ILE A 9 -4.80 4.64 -9.59
C ILE A 9 -5.25 5.53 -10.75
N GLN A 10 -4.41 5.67 -11.76
CA GLN A 10 -4.71 6.55 -12.89
C GLN A 10 -5.74 5.95 -13.84
N THR A 11 -5.87 4.63 -13.85
CA THR A 11 -6.80 3.92 -14.74
C THR A 11 -7.95 3.25 -14.00
N TYR A 12 -7.99 3.35 -12.68
CA TYR A 12 -9.02 2.70 -11.88
C TYR A 12 -10.36 3.42 -12.04
N GLU A 13 -11.37 2.65 -12.42
CA GLU A 13 -12.73 3.15 -12.63
C GLU A 13 -13.74 2.44 -11.71
N GLY A 14 -13.26 1.75 -10.69
CA GLY A 14 -14.12 1.00 -9.78
C GLY A 14 -14.92 1.88 -8.84
N LEU A 15 -15.83 1.24 -8.11
CA LEU A 15 -16.77 1.94 -7.21
C LEU A 15 -16.14 2.37 -5.89
N GLY A 16 -14.96 1.88 -5.56
CA GLY A 16 -14.33 2.16 -4.27
C GLY A 16 -15.07 1.50 -3.10
N ALA A 17 -15.91 0.51 -3.37
CA ALA A 17 -16.70 -0.18 -2.35
C ALA A 17 -15.97 -1.43 -1.88
N PHE A 18 -16.20 -1.81 -0.62
CA PHE A 18 -15.60 -3.01 -0.03
C PHE A 18 -16.71 -3.94 0.48
N GLY A 19 -16.47 -5.25 0.35
CA GLY A 19 -17.40 -6.26 0.87
C GLY A 19 -18.36 -6.82 -0.16
N LEU A 20 -18.18 -6.53 -1.46
CA LEU A 20 -19.04 -7.04 -2.52
C LEU A 20 -18.57 -8.39 -3.05
N ASP A 21 -17.30 -8.47 -3.47
CA ASP A 21 -16.70 -9.71 -3.96
C ASP A 21 -15.18 -9.56 -3.90
N ARG A 22 -14.46 -10.68 -4.08
CA ARG A 22 -13.00 -10.71 -3.92
C ARG A 22 -12.30 -9.79 -4.91
N ALA A 23 -12.66 -9.83 -6.17
CA ALA A 23 -11.99 -9.03 -7.19
C ALA A 23 -12.18 -7.52 -6.94
N THR A 24 -13.40 -7.12 -6.59
CA THR A 24 -13.69 -5.72 -6.26
C THR A 24 -12.93 -5.31 -5.00
N ASP A 25 -12.86 -6.18 -3.99
CA ASP A 25 -12.14 -5.87 -2.75
C ASP A 25 -10.66 -5.66 -3.00
N GLU A 26 -10.04 -6.49 -3.84
CA GLU A 26 -8.62 -6.33 -4.17
C GLU A 26 -8.37 -4.98 -4.84
N GLU A 27 -9.19 -4.62 -5.83
CA GLU A 27 -9.04 -3.35 -6.52
C GLU A 27 -9.27 -2.16 -5.59
N THR A 28 -10.26 -2.26 -4.71
CA THR A 28 -10.56 -1.20 -3.76
C THR A 28 -9.40 -0.99 -2.80
N VAL A 29 -8.81 -2.07 -2.29
CA VAL A 29 -7.64 -1.97 -1.41
C VAL A 29 -6.46 -1.33 -2.14
N MET A 30 -6.20 -1.74 -3.38
CA MET A 30 -5.12 -1.14 -4.17
C MET A 30 -5.35 0.35 -4.37
N PHE A 31 -6.59 0.75 -4.66
CA PHE A 31 -6.95 2.16 -4.84
C PHE A 31 -6.66 2.95 -3.56
N TYR A 32 -7.14 2.47 -2.41
CA TYR A 32 -6.93 3.16 -1.14
C TYR A 32 -5.45 3.23 -0.76
N LEU A 33 -4.71 2.15 -0.99
CA LEU A 33 -3.28 2.16 -0.68
C LEU A 33 -2.50 3.12 -1.56
N GLN A 34 -2.84 3.21 -2.84
CA GLN A 34 -2.16 4.17 -3.72
C GLN A 34 -2.53 5.61 -3.40
N LYS A 35 -3.79 5.86 -3.04
CA LYS A 35 -4.19 7.19 -2.55
C LYS A 35 -3.47 7.53 -1.25
N PHE A 36 -3.37 6.56 -0.34
CA PHE A 36 -2.70 6.73 0.93
C PHE A 36 -1.23 7.08 0.74
N SER A 37 -0.58 6.49 -0.25
CA SER A 37 0.86 6.66 -0.48
C SER A 37 1.23 7.91 -1.27
N GLU A 38 0.26 8.76 -1.59
CA GLU A 38 0.53 10.01 -2.29
C GLU A 38 1.26 10.97 -1.36
N ASP A 39 2.28 11.65 -1.88
CA ASP A 39 3.21 12.44 -1.06
C ASP A 39 2.50 13.48 -0.18
N ASN A 40 1.62 14.26 -0.77
CA ASN A 40 0.97 15.36 -0.04
C ASN A 40 0.03 14.82 1.03
N PHE A 41 -0.67 13.71 0.72
CA PHE A 41 -1.56 13.08 1.68
C PHE A 41 -0.76 12.53 2.87
N MET A 42 0.33 11.81 2.61
CA MET A 42 1.16 11.25 3.67
C MET A 42 1.79 12.36 4.53
N LYS A 43 2.26 13.42 3.90
CA LYS A 43 2.84 14.54 4.64
C LYS A 43 1.83 15.21 5.57
N ALA A 44 0.56 15.18 5.21
CA ALA A 44 -0.50 15.73 6.05
C ALA A 44 -0.91 14.75 7.15
N LEU A 45 -1.05 13.46 6.82
CA LEU A 45 -1.60 12.47 7.75
C LEU A 45 -0.57 11.95 8.74
N ILE A 46 0.61 11.54 8.25
CA ILE A 46 1.58 10.83 9.09
C ILE A 46 1.98 11.62 10.35
N PRO A 47 2.27 12.94 10.27
CA PRO A 47 2.63 13.68 11.48
C PRO A 47 1.50 13.79 12.52
N ARG A 48 0.26 13.51 12.13
CA ARG A 48 -0.89 13.57 13.03
C ARG A 48 -1.15 12.27 13.77
N LEU A 49 -0.45 11.20 13.37
CA LEU A 49 -0.63 9.89 14.01
C LEU A 49 0.13 9.83 15.33
N SER A 50 -0.44 9.11 16.29
CA SER A 50 0.26 8.83 17.54
C SER A 50 1.39 7.83 17.30
N ASP A 51 2.29 7.73 18.27
CA ASP A 51 3.37 6.73 18.21
C ASP A 51 2.82 5.32 18.06
N ARG A 52 1.73 5.02 18.77
CA ARG A 52 1.08 3.72 18.68
C ARG A 52 0.52 3.45 17.29
N GLU A 53 -0.10 4.46 16.69
CA GLU A 53 -0.66 4.32 15.33
C GLU A 53 0.44 4.11 14.30
N LEU A 54 1.56 4.81 14.43
CA LEU A 54 2.71 4.59 13.56
C LEU A 54 3.22 3.16 13.67
N GLU A 55 3.34 2.66 14.91
CA GLU A 55 3.79 1.29 15.14
C GLU A 55 2.82 0.27 14.54
N GLU A 56 1.53 0.49 14.70
CA GLU A 56 0.51 -0.40 14.14
C GLU A 56 0.64 -0.53 12.63
N ILE A 57 0.82 0.59 11.94
CA ILE A 57 0.98 0.57 10.48
C ILE A 57 2.28 -0.13 10.09
N TYR A 58 3.37 0.18 10.78
CA TYR A 58 4.67 -0.43 10.51
C TYR A 58 4.60 -1.95 10.66
N LEU A 59 4.05 -2.43 11.76
CA LEU A 59 3.92 -3.86 12.03
C LEU A 59 2.99 -4.53 11.02
N PHE A 60 1.87 -3.89 10.70
CA PHE A 60 0.90 -4.42 9.74
C PHE A 60 1.57 -4.64 8.37
N VAL A 61 2.24 -3.64 7.86
CA VAL A 61 2.91 -3.72 6.56
C VAL A 61 3.96 -4.83 6.57
N ASN A 62 4.81 -4.86 7.59
CA ASN A 62 5.90 -5.84 7.65
C ASN A 62 5.39 -7.27 7.83
N GLN A 63 4.35 -7.47 8.62
CA GLN A 63 3.77 -8.79 8.80
C GLN A 63 3.23 -9.36 7.49
N HIS A 64 2.52 -8.53 6.72
CA HIS A 64 1.96 -9.00 5.47
C HIS A 64 3.03 -9.27 4.42
N ILE A 65 4.06 -8.42 4.37
CA ILE A 65 5.19 -8.67 3.47
C ILE A 65 5.85 -9.99 3.81
N LYS A 66 6.21 -10.22 5.08
CA LYS A 66 6.89 -11.45 5.50
C LYS A 66 6.04 -12.69 5.27
N HIS A 67 4.73 -12.56 5.45
CA HIS A 67 3.83 -13.72 5.35
C HIS A 67 3.60 -14.15 3.91
N HIS A 68 3.61 -13.22 2.97
CA HIS A 68 3.20 -13.49 1.59
C HIS A 68 4.29 -13.40 0.55
N LEU A 69 5.41 -12.75 0.84
CA LEU A 69 6.50 -12.57 -0.12
C LEU A 69 7.75 -13.34 0.30
N SER A 70 8.46 -13.86 -0.70
CA SER A 70 9.81 -14.39 -0.48
C SER A 70 10.80 -13.24 -0.32
N GLU A 71 12.03 -13.55 0.15
CA GLU A 71 13.10 -12.56 0.25
C GLU A 71 13.37 -11.90 -1.10
N ASP A 72 13.44 -12.71 -2.17
CA ASP A 72 13.71 -12.19 -3.51
C ASP A 72 12.59 -11.27 -3.97
N GLU A 73 11.34 -11.64 -3.75
CA GLU A 73 10.20 -10.80 -4.07
C GLU A 73 10.22 -9.49 -3.29
N TYR A 74 10.55 -9.55 -2.02
CA TYR A 74 10.63 -8.37 -1.16
C TYR A 74 11.67 -7.39 -1.72
N HIS A 75 12.85 -7.87 -2.06
CA HIS A 75 13.90 -7.02 -2.63
C HIS A 75 13.51 -6.48 -4.00
N ALA A 76 12.93 -7.32 -4.85
CA ALA A 76 12.60 -6.91 -6.22
C ALA A 76 11.41 -5.97 -6.28
N LEU A 77 10.36 -6.25 -5.51
CA LEU A 77 9.08 -5.56 -5.63
C LEU A 77 8.90 -4.41 -4.63
N PHE A 78 9.35 -4.61 -3.40
CA PHE A 78 9.17 -3.60 -2.36
C PHE A 78 10.36 -2.66 -2.25
N LEU A 79 11.55 -3.20 -2.02
CA LEU A 79 12.75 -2.38 -1.91
C LEU A 79 13.23 -1.86 -3.26
N LYS A 80 12.99 -2.63 -4.31
CA LYS A 80 13.40 -2.29 -5.69
C LYS A 80 14.91 -2.12 -5.81
N ASP A 81 15.66 -2.95 -5.07
CA ASP A 81 17.12 -2.94 -5.08
C ASP A 81 17.71 -4.15 -5.82
N ARG A 82 16.88 -4.89 -6.54
CA ARG A 82 17.29 -6.02 -7.38
C ARG A 82 16.60 -6.00 -8.73
#